data_27044a7fc8df22de371ef28c0f6f63ee
#
_entry.id   27044a7fc8df22de371ef28c0f6f63ee
#
_cell.length_a   1.000
_cell.length_b   1.000
_cell.length_c   1.000
_cell.angle_alpha   90.00
_cell.angle_beta   90.00
_cell.angle_gamma   90.00
#
_symmetry.space_group_name_H-M   'P 1'
#
loop_
_entity.id
_entity.type
_entity.pdbx_description
1 polymer ?
#
loop_
_entity_poly.entity_id
_entity_poly.type
_entity_poly.pdbx_seq_one_letter_code
_entity_poly.pdbx_strand_id
1 'polypeptide(L)'
;VITALATASGTESELNLDLTDGDRLEVQRTGHPEPIELLLAGEAGTVVVHPDGRMAVDEPVSATILPGSFRPFHQGHRRLAEAAGSITGKQVVFELSVVNVDKPPLEPAEIKERLSQFLGKATVVLTRAETFREKADLFPGCPFVIGWDTAVRLVAPRYYGDSSDNMLAALAEIWAAG
;
A
#
# COMPACT_ATOMS: atom_id res chain seq x y z
N VAL A 1 5.57 29.56 -12.46
CA VAL A 1 4.69 28.39 -12.37
C VAL A 1 5.04 27.37 -13.46
N ILE A 2 5.09 27.75 -14.75
CA ILE A 2 5.36 26.83 -15.86
C ILE A 2 6.75 26.20 -15.76
N THR A 3 7.79 26.97 -15.43
CA THR A 3 9.17 26.46 -15.25
C THR A 3 9.27 25.49 -14.08
N ALA A 4 8.57 25.79 -12.97
CA ALA A 4 8.54 24.91 -11.80
C ALA A 4 7.86 23.56 -12.12
N LEU A 5 6.77 23.58 -12.92
CA LEU A 5 6.09 22.38 -13.39
C LEU A 5 6.98 21.56 -14.36
N ALA A 6 7.67 22.24 -15.28
CA ALA A 6 8.60 21.58 -16.20
C ALA A 6 9.76 20.92 -15.46
N THR A 7 10.37 21.60 -14.49
CA THR A 7 11.43 21.04 -13.64
C THR A 7 10.93 19.84 -12.83
N ALA A 8 9.72 19.94 -12.27
CA ALA A 8 9.10 18.83 -11.51
C ALA A 8 8.77 17.63 -12.38
N SER A 9 8.49 17.83 -13.68
CA SER A 9 8.24 16.76 -14.65
C SER A 9 9.50 16.21 -15.33
N GLY A 10 10.68 16.72 -14.97
CA GLY A 10 11.95 16.34 -15.62
C GLY A 10 12.10 16.85 -17.05
N THR A 11 11.30 17.84 -17.45
CA THR A 11 11.36 18.45 -18.78
C THR A 11 12.19 19.73 -18.71
N GLU A 12 13.21 19.84 -19.55
CA GLU A 12 13.94 21.10 -19.70
C GLU A 12 13.02 22.14 -20.38
N SER A 13 12.78 23.25 -19.69
CA SER A 13 12.13 24.41 -20.29
C SER A 13 12.98 25.66 -20.05
N GLU A 14 13.45 26.27 -21.11
CA GLU A 14 14.04 27.61 -21.05
C GLU A 14 12.89 28.64 -21.03
N LEU A 15 12.47 29.05 -19.84
CA LEU A 15 11.64 30.26 -19.66
C LEU A 15 12.60 31.40 -19.37
N ASN A 16 12.78 32.25 -20.37
CA ASN A 16 13.46 33.52 -20.17
C ASN A 16 12.51 34.44 -19.42
N LEU A 17 12.73 34.63 -18.12
CA LEU A 17 12.02 35.62 -17.32
C LEU A 17 12.81 36.92 -17.45
N ASP A 18 12.19 37.96 -18.04
CA ASP A 18 12.77 39.29 -18.06
C ASP A 18 12.75 39.88 -16.63
N LEU A 19 13.67 39.38 -15.79
CA LEU A 19 13.86 39.89 -14.44
C LEU A 19 14.75 41.12 -14.46
N THR A 20 14.34 42.15 -13.73
CA THR A 20 15.14 43.33 -13.50
C THR A 20 15.93 43.22 -12.19
N ASP A 21 16.96 44.05 -11.98
CA ASP A 21 17.77 44.06 -10.75
C ASP A 21 16.99 44.27 -9.46
N GLY A 22 15.71 44.72 -9.55
CA GLY A 22 14.80 44.89 -8.42
C GLY A 22 13.89 43.71 -8.13
N ASP A 23 13.85 42.69 -9.02
CA ASP A 23 12.98 41.54 -8.86
C ASP A 23 13.62 40.49 -7.95
N ARG A 24 12.85 39.98 -6.99
CA ARG A 24 13.23 38.84 -6.13
C ARG A 24 12.45 37.63 -6.52
N LEU A 25 13.15 36.56 -6.85
CA LEU A 25 12.56 35.24 -7.04
C LEU A 25 12.49 34.54 -5.68
N GLU A 26 11.31 34.42 -5.12
CA GLU A 26 11.07 33.67 -3.91
C GLU A 26 10.49 32.30 -4.30
N VAL A 27 11.28 31.24 -4.15
CA VAL A 27 10.83 29.88 -4.40
C VAL A 27 10.33 29.30 -3.07
N GLN A 28 9.03 29.37 -2.83
CA GLN A 28 8.40 28.63 -1.75
C GLN A 28 8.16 27.18 -2.21
N ARG A 29 8.93 26.27 -1.68
CA ARG A 29 8.62 24.84 -1.74
C ARG A 29 7.77 24.48 -0.53
N THR A 30 6.47 24.50 -0.69
CA THR A 30 5.55 23.85 0.27
C THR A 30 5.59 22.36 -0.04
N GLY A 31 6.55 21.66 0.54
CA GLY A 31 6.58 20.21 0.51
C GLY A 31 5.52 19.69 1.47
N HIS A 32 4.39 19.21 0.97
CA HIS A 32 3.60 18.26 1.76
C HIS A 32 4.43 16.98 1.87
N PRO A 33 4.52 16.36 3.05
CA PRO A 33 5.21 15.09 3.18
C PRO A 33 4.62 14.08 2.20
N GLU A 34 5.48 13.29 1.56
CA GLU A 34 5.04 12.25 0.62
C GLU A 34 4.16 11.24 1.36
N PRO A 35 3.04 10.77 0.79
CA PRO A 35 2.14 9.82 1.45
C PRO A 35 2.86 8.59 2.03
N ILE A 36 3.87 8.08 1.33
CA ILE A 36 4.70 6.96 1.81
C ILE A 36 5.49 7.35 3.07
N GLU A 37 5.99 8.57 3.16
CA GLU A 37 6.72 9.06 4.34
C GLU A 37 5.79 9.19 5.54
N LEU A 38 4.56 9.69 5.35
CA LEU A 38 3.53 9.72 6.39
C LEU A 38 3.20 8.31 6.91
N LEU A 39 3.06 7.34 6.01
CA LEU A 39 2.82 5.95 6.40
C LEU A 39 4.00 5.37 7.18
N LEU A 40 5.23 5.58 6.73
CA LEU A 40 6.44 5.09 7.42
C LEU A 40 6.62 5.73 8.80
N ALA A 41 6.28 7.01 8.94
CA ALA A 41 6.29 7.73 10.22
C ALA A 41 5.17 7.29 11.17
N GLY A 42 4.15 6.56 10.68
CA GLY A 42 2.97 6.18 11.46
C GLY A 42 1.96 7.31 11.61
N GLU A 43 2.05 8.35 10.77
CA GLU A 43 1.15 9.49 10.71
C GLU A 43 -0.05 9.23 9.79
N ALA A 44 0.00 8.13 9.01
CA ALA A 44 -1.07 7.61 8.19
C ALA A 44 -1.32 6.13 8.52
N GLY A 45 -2.57 5.70 8.51
CA GLY A 45 -2.94 4.28 8.67
C GLY A 45 -2.74 3.49 7.39
N THR A 46 -3.12 4.08 6.27
CA THR A 46 -3.01 3.46 4.93
C THR A 46 -2.63 4.48 3.87
N VAL A 47 -2.08 3.99 2.75
CA VAL A 47 -1.90 4.77 1.53
C VAL A 47 -2.43 3.96 0.35
N VAL A 48 -3.49 4.44 -0.29
CA VAL A 48 -4.04 3.83 -1.50
C VAL A 48 -3.31 4.40 -2.71
N VAL A 49 -2.75 3.51 -3.52
CA VAL A 49 -2.05 3.84 -4.77
C VAL A 49 -2.89 3.35 -5.94
N HIS A 50 -3.43 4.28 -6.71
CA HIS A 50 -4.25 4.00 -7.88
C HIS A 50 -3.41 3.61 -9.10
N PRO A 51 -4.00 2.94 -10.11
CA PRO A 51 -3.27 2.55 -11.32
C PRO A 51 -2.64 3.72 -12.09
N ASP A 52 -3.19 4.93 -11.97
CA ASP A 52 -2.66 6.17 -12.57
C ASP A 52 -1.47 6.77 -11.80
N GLY A 53 -1.09 6.15 -10.68
CA GLY A 53 -0.02 6.61 -9.80
C GLY A 53 -0.44 7.62 -8.74
N ARG A 54 -1.71 8.06 -8.72
CA ARG A 54 -2.23 8.91 -7.66
C ARG A 54 -2.22 8.17 -6.32
N MET A 55 -1.78 8.85 -5.27
CA MET A 55 -1.76 8.34 -3.91
C MET A 55 -2.77 9.10 -3.05
N ALA A 56 -3.50 8.38 -2.21
CA ALA A 56 -4.46 8.94 -1.25
C ALA A 56 -4.19 8.36 0.15
N VAL A 57 -4.07 9.25 1.12
CA VAL A 57 -3.87 8.89 2.54
C VAL A 57 -5.24 8.56 3.15
N ASP A 58 -5.30 7.43 3.85
CA ASP A 58 -6.47 6.97 4.61
C ASP A 58 -7.80 6.97 3.80
N GLU A 59 -7.70 6.76 2.48
CA GLU A 59 -8.87 6.59 1.63
C GLU A 59 -9.58 5.28 2.01
N PRO A 60 -10.91 5.31 2.27
CA PRO A 60 -11.66 4.11 2.61
C PRO A 60 -11.62 3.06 1.49
N VAL A 61 -11.33 1.82 1.86
CA VAL A 61 -11.28 0.70 0.93
C VAL A 61 -12.47 -0.22 1.17
N SER A 62 -13.29 -0.45 0.13
CA SER A 62 -14.37 -1.44 0.14
C SER A 62 -14.17 -2.42 -1.02
N ALA A 63 -13.34 -3.44 -0.78
CA ALA A 63 -12.87 -4.35 -1.81
C ALA A 63 -12.55 -5.72 -1.22
N THR A 64 -12.21 -6.68 -2.05
CA THR A 64 -11.53 -7.91 -1.61
C THR A 64 -10.03 -7.62 -1.49
N ILE A 65 -9.44 -7.89 -0.33
CA ILE A 65 -8.04 -7.58 -0.05
C ILE A 65 -7.17 -8.81 -0.35
N LEU A 66 -6.12 -8.61 -1.15
CA LEU A 66 -5.12 -9.65 -1.45
C LEU A 66 -3.76 -9.22 -0.88
N PRO A 67 -3.40 -9.66 0.33
CA PRO A 67 -2.11 -9.36 0.92
C PRO A 67 -0.98 -10.12 0.24
N GLY A 68 0.18 -9.46 0.08
CA GLY A 68 1.35 -10.11 -0.47
C GLY A 68 2.61 -9.25 -0.45
N SER A 69 3.76 -9.89 -0.60
CA SER A 69 5.05 -9.20 -0.72
C SER A 69 5.37 -8.74 -2.14
N PHE A 70 4.74 -9.37 -3.16
CA PHE A 70 4.87 -9.05 -4.59
C PHE A 70 6.33 -8.87 -5.06
N ARG A 71 7.18 -9.83 -4.72
CA ARG A 71 8.60 -9.82 -5.07
C ARG A 71 9.00 -11.09 -5.85
N PRO A 72 8.74 -11.12 -7.16
CA PRO A 72 7.98 -10.15 -7.97
C PRO A 72 6.46 -10.39 -7.94
N PHE A 73 5.70 -9.43 -8.49
CA PHE A 73 4.31 -9.62 -8.89
C PHE A 73 4.26 -10.54 -10.13
N HIS A 74 3.52 -11.64 -10.07
CA HIS A 74 3.51 -12.66 -11.12
C HIS A 74 2.09 -13.15 -11.45
N GLN A 75 1.99 -14.00 -12.48
CA GLN A 75 0.72 -14.52 -12.98
C GLN A 75 -0.13 -15.24 -11.91
N GLY A 76 0.51 -15.89 -10.93
CA GLY A 76 -0.20 -16.51 -9.80
C GLY A 76 -1.04 -15.51 -9.00
N HIS A 77 -0.48 -14.33 -8.72
CA HIS A 77 -1.22 -13.25 -8.02
C HIS A 77 -2.42 -12.75 -8.87
N ARG A 78 -2.23 -12.62 -10.18
CA ARG A 78 -3.32 -12.19 -11.09
C ARG A 78 -4.46 -13.20 -11.10
N ARG A 79 -4.15 -14.48 -11.29
CA ARG A 79 -5.17 -15.55 -11.30
C ARG A 79 -5.90 -15.66 -9.97
N LEU A 80 -5.18 -15.48 -8.85
CA LEU A 80 -5.79 -15.48 -7.54
C LEU A 80 -6.73 -14.28 -7.38
N ALA A 81 -6.35 -13.09 -7.84
CA ALA A 81 -7.21 -11.91 -7.83
C ALA A 81 -8.44 -12.09 -8.74
N GLU A 82 -8.28 -12.62 -9.95
CA GLU A 82 -9.38 -12.92 -10.87
C GLU A 82 -10.40 -13.90 -10.25
N ALA A 83 -9.91 -14.98 -9.66
CA ALA A 83 -10.75 -15.98 -8.98
C ALA A 83 -11.49 -15.34 -7.79
N ALA A 84 -10.77 -14.57 -6.98
CA ALA A 84 -11.34 -13.88 -5.83
C ALA A 84 -12.44 -12.88 -6.23
N GLY A 85 -12.18 -12.06 -7.24
CA GLY A 85 -13.17 -11.11 -7.77
C GLY A 85 -14.43 -11.83 -8.29
N SER A 86 -14.25 -12.98 -8.94
CA SER A 86 -15.37 -13.80 -9.44
C SER A 86 -16.21 -14.39 -8.29
N ILE A 87 -15.59 -14.77 -7.17
CA ILE A 87 -16.27 -15.36 -6.02
C ILE A 87 -16.97 -14.31 -5.20
N THR A 88 -16.30 -13.19 -4.93
CA THR A 88 -16.81 -12.14 -4.02
C THR A 88 -17.71 -11.13 -4.71
N GLY A 89 -17.63 -11.02 -6.03
CA GLY A 89 -18.29 -9.96 -6.80
C GLY A 89 -17.72 -8.57 -6.55
N LYS A 90 -16.62 -8.45 -5.82
CA LYS A 90 -15.96 -7.19 -5.46
C LYS A 90 -14.67 -7.00 -6.28
N GLN A 91 -14.27 -5.73 -6.44
CA GLN A 91 -12.94 -5.42 -6.94
C GLN A 91 -11.88 -5.98 -5.99
N VAL A 92 -10.75 -6.42 -6.54
CA VAL A 92 -9.61 -6.85 -5.73
C VAL A 92 -8.58 -5.74 -5.63
N VAL A 93 -8.19 -5.42 -4.41
CA VAL A 93 -7.11 -4.49 -4.07
C VAL A 93 -5.95 -5.28 -3.49
N PHE A 94 -4.75 -5.06 -4.01
CA PHE A 94 -3.55 -5.69 -3.48
C PHE A 94 -3.09 -4.93 -2.23
N GLU A 95 -2.71 -5.66 -1.18
CA GLU A 95 -2.20 -5.03 0.04
C GLU A 95 -0.72 -5.37 0.22
N LEU A 96 0.08 -4.34 0.40
CA LEU A 96 1.51 -4.44 0.67
C LEU A 96 1.80 -3.82 2.04
N SER A 97 2.10 -4.67 3.03
CA SER A 97 2.61 -4.17 4.31
C SER A 97 4.06 -3.71 4.17
N VAL A 98 4.33 -2.48 4.60
CA VAL A 98 5.69 -1.90 4.61
C VAL A 98 6.51 -2.34 5.81
N VAL A 99 5.88 -2.98 6.80
CA VAL A 99 6.52 -3.62 7.97
C VAL A 99 6.19 -5.12 7.98
N ASN A 100 7.00 -5.92 8.65
CA ASN A 100 6.83 -7.37 8.71
C ASN A 100 7.37 -7.90 10.04
N VAL A 101 6.71 -8.89 10.63
CA VAL A 101 7.10 -9.51 11.92
C VAL A 101 8.55 -10.01 11.91
N ASP A 102 9.01 -10.56 10.79
CA ASP A 102 10.30 -11.27 10.69
C ASP A 102 11.39 -10.47 9.95
N LYS A 103 11.10 -9.23 9.50
CA LYS A 103 12.01 -8.45 8.66
C LYS A 103 11.97 -6.96 9.03
N PRO A 104 13.07 -6.22 8.80
CA PRO A 104 13.03 -4.77 8.95
C PRO A 104 11.99 -4.14 8.00
N PRO A 105 11.49 -2.94 8.33
CA PRO A 105 10.62 -2.18 7.45
C PRO A 105 11.24 -2.00 6.06
N LEU A 106 10.37 -1.92 5.05
CA LEU A 106 10.81 -1.68 3.68
C LEU A 106 11.33 -0.26 3.53
N GLU A 107 12.45 -0.11 2.84
CA GLU A 107 12.96 1.19 2.45
C GLU A 107 12.08 1.86 1.39
N PRO A 108 11.97 3.21 1.38
CA PRO A 108 11.13 3.93 0.41
C PRO A 108 11.41 3.55 -1.05
N ALA A 109 12.67 3.32 -1.40
CA ALA A 109 13.06 2.91 -2.75
C ALA A 109 12.51 1.52 -3.11
N GLU A 110 12.54 0.57 -2.16
CA GLU A 110 11.98 -0.77 -2.36
C GLU A 110 10.45 -0.75 -2.47
N ILE A 111 9.79 0.12 -1.70
CA ILE A 111 8.34 0.32 -1.81
C ILE A 111 8.00 0.83 -3.22
N LYS A 112 8.69 1.87 -3.70
CA LYS A 112 8.48 2.45 -5.04
C LYS A 112 8.75 1.43 -6.15
N GLU A 113 9.79 0.60 -6.03
CA GLU A 113 10.08 -0.50 -6.96
C GLU A 113 8.92 -1.50 -7.02
N ARG A 114 8.41 -1.93 -5.87
CA ARG A 114 7.28 -2.89 -5.83
C ARG A 114 6.01 -2.28 -6.40
N LEU A 115 5.70 -1.02 -6.10
CA LEU A 115 4.54 -0.31 -6.63
C LEU A 115 4.59 -0.15 -8.15
N SER A 116 5.77 0.04 -8.74
CA SER A 116 5.93 0.20 -10.18
C SER A 116 5.35 -0.97 -11.00
N GLN A 117 5.30 -2.16 -10.41
CA GLN A 117 4.75 -3.36 -11.04
C GLN A 117 3.22 -3.30 -11.24
N PHE A 118 2.54 -2.42 -10.50
CA PHE A 118 1.07 -2.28 -10.50
C PHE A 118 0.59 -1.08 -11.32
N LEU A 119 1.47 -0.16 -11.68
CA LEU A 119 1.11 1.01 -12.49
C LEU A 119 0.41 0.60 -13.79
N GLY A 120 -0.70 1.25 -14.10
CA GLY A 120 -1.57 0.94 -15.23
C GLY A 120 -2.34 -0.39 -15.13
N LYS A 121 -2.27 -1.11 -13.98
CA LYS A 121 -2.82 -2.47 -13.87
C LYS A 121 -3.80 -2.64 -12.71
N ALA A 122 -3.44 -2.21 -11.51
CA ALA A 122 -4.23 -2.50 -10.32
C ALA A 122 -4.00 -1.47 -9.20
N THR A 123 -4.98 -1.35 -8.32
CA THR A 123 -4.87 -0.57 -7.08
C THR A 123 -4.10 -1.37 -6.03
N VAL A 124 -3.22 -0.69 -5.31
CA VAL A 124 -2.47 -1.23 -4.18
C VAL A 124 -2.76 -0.36 -2.95
N VAL A 125 -2.98 -0.97 -1.81
CA VAL A 125 -2.99 -0.28 -0.54
C VAL A 125 -1.74 -0.65 0.25
N LEU A 126 -1.01 0.37 0.70
CA LEU A 126 0.12 0.22 1.60
C LEU A 126 -0.38 0.30 3.03
N THR A 127 0.14 -0.55 3.91
CA THR A 127 -0.20 -0.58 5.34
C THR A 127 1.05 -0.77 6.20
N ARG A 128 0.89 -0.54 7.51
CA ARG A 128 1.87 -0.98 8.53
C ARG A 128 1.39 -2.21 9.30
N ALA A 129 0.29 -2.83 8.89
CA ALA A 129 -0.25 -4.01 9.53
C ALA A 129 0.64 -5.23 9.30
N GLU A 130 1.22 -5.76 10.34
CA GLU A 130 2.09 -6.94 10.30
C GLU A 130 1.26 -8.23 10.30
N THR A 131 0.15 -8.23 11.03
CA THR A 131 -0.70 -9.39 11.25
C THR A 131 -2.04 -9.28 10.53
N PHE A 132 -2.70 -10.41 10.30
CA PHE A 132 -4.06 -10.42 9.73
C PHE A 132 -5.10 -9.78 10.63
N ARG A 133 -4.91 -9.81 11.94
CA ARG A 133 -5.76 -9.10 12.90
C ARG A 133 -5.72 -7.60 12.65
N GLU A 134 -4.53 -7.02 12.61
CA GLU A 134 -4.35 -5.59 12.30
C GLU A 134 -4.91 -5.21 10.92
N LYS A 135 -4.76 -6.11 9.92
CA LYS A 135 -5.35 -5.89 8.60
C LYS A 135 -6.87 -5.91 8.65
N ALA A 136 -7.47 -6.81 9.43
CA ALA A 136 -8.91 -6.87 9.61
C ALA A 136 -9.46 -5.60 10.27
N ASP A 137 -8.74 -5.03 11.23
CA ASP A 137 -9.08 -3.75 11.86
C ASP A 137 -9.01 -2.57 10.87
N LEU A 138 -8.04 -2.59 9.93
CA LEU A 138 -7.91 -1.56 8.89
C LEU A 138 -8.97 -1.68 7.78
N PHE A 139 -9.46 -2.89 7.51
CA PHE A 139 -10.36 -3.19 6.39
C PHE A 139 -11.65 -3.89 6.87
N PRO A 140 -12.46 -3.25 7.74
CA PRO A 140 -13.66 -3.87 8.28
C PRO A 140 -14.64 -4.22 7.16
N GLY A 141 -15.19 -5.44 7.17
CA GLY A 141 -16.13 -5.95 6.17
C GLY A 141 -15.52 -6.27 4.81
N CYS A 142 -14.20 -6.25 4.71
CA CYS A 142 -13.49 -6.63 3.49
C CYS A 142 -13.04 -8.09 3.57
N PRO A 143 -13.44 -8.97 2.63
CA PRO A 143 -12.91 -10.33 2.57
C PRO A 143 -11.43 -10.34 2.20
N PHE A 144 -10.67 -11.25 2.81
CA PHE A 144 -9.27 -11.47 2.49
C PHE A 144 -9.10 -12.71 1.61
N VAL A 145 -8.21 -12.58 0.62
CA VAL A 145 -7.79 -13.71 -0.21
C VAL A 145 -6.33 -14.00 0.07
N ILE A 146 -6.05 -15.23 0.46
CA ILE A 146 -4.71 -15.66 0.85
C ILE A 146 -4.27 -16.86 0.03
N GLY A 147 -2.97 -16.91 -0.28
CA GLY A 147 -2.35 -18.10 -0.87
C GLY A 147 -2.18 -19.22 0.15
N TRP A 148 -1.90 -20.43 -0.34
CA TRP A 148 -1.72 -21.61 0.49
C TRP A 148 -0.69 -21.42 1.60
N ASP A 149 0.48 -20.87 1.26
CA ASP A 149 1.57 -20.67 2.24
C ASP A 149 1.15 -19.73 3.38
N THR A 150 0.36 -18.72 3.06
CA THR A 150 -0.20 -17.78 4.05
C THR A 150 -1.26 -18.48 4.90
N ALA A 151 -2.14 -19.28 4.28
CA ALA A 151 -3.17 -20.04 4.99
C ALA A 151 -2.54 -21.00 6.02
N VAL A 152 -1.49 -21.73 5.63
CA VAL A 152 -0.75 -22.62 6.53
C VAL A 152 -0.15 -21.85 7.72
N ARG A 153 0.39 -20.66 7.49
CA ARG A 153 0.94 -19.82 8.58
C ARG A 153 -0.16 -19.29 9.49
N LEU A 154 -1.29 -18.89 8.93
CA LEU A 154 -2.41 -18.31 9.68
C LEU A 154 -2.98 -19.32 10.70
N VAL A 155 -2.90 -20.62 10.43
CA VAL A 155 -3.36 -21.68 11.34
C VAL A 155 -2.22 -22.38 12.08
N ALA A 156 -1.06 -21.74 12.20
CA ALA A 156 0.09 -22.32 12.88
C ALA A 156 0.31 -21.68 14.26
N PRO A 157 0.14 -22.41 15.38
CA PRO A 157 0.23 -21.88 16.74
C PRO A 157 1.52 -21.11 17.05
N ARG A 158 2.62 -21.44 16.38
CA ARG A 158 3.93 -20.76 16.55
C ARG A 158 3.90 -19.25 16.33
N TYR A 159 2.94 -18.74 15.54
CA TYR A 159 2.75 -17.32 15.31
C TYR A 159 1.88 -16.65 16.37
N TYR A 160 1.40 -17.43 17.35
CA TYR A 160 0.52 -16.98 18.43
C TYR A 160 1.07 -17.36 19.82
N GLY A 161 2.41 -17.35 19.94
CA GLY A 161 3.08 -17.73 21.18
C GLY A 161 2.98 -19.21 21.52
N ASP A 162 2.99 -20.09 20.48
CA ASP A 162 2.83 -21.54 20.56
C ASP A 162 1.54 -21.99 21.27
N SER A 163 0.51 -21.14 21.27
CA SER A 163 -0.80 -21.38 21.87
C SER A 163 -1.89 -21.56 20.82
N SER A 164 -2.53 -22.73 20.82
CA SER A 164 -3.70 -22.99 19.98
C SER A 164 -4.90 -22.12 20.39
N ASP A 165 -5.05 -21.82 21.67
CA ASP A 165 -6.16 -20.99 22.16
C ASP A 165 -6.01 -19.55 21.68
N ASN A 166 -4.79 -18.99 21.75
CA ASN A 166 -4.51 -17.66 21.19
C ASN A 166 -4.73 -17.61 19.68
N MET A 167 -4.33 -18.66 18.97
CA MET A 167 -4.57 -18.77 17.53
C MET A 167 -6.08 -18.76 17.22
N LEU A 168 -6.85 -19.59 17.92
CA LEU A 168 -8.30 -19.67 17.70
C LEU A 168 -8.99 -18.33 18.05
N ALA A 169 -8.58 -17.67 19.12
CA ALA A 169 -9.08 -16.34 19.48
C ALA A 169 -8.80 -15.32 18.37
N ALA A 170 -7.57 -15.28 17.86
CA ALA A 170 -7.19 -14.38 16.77
C ALA A 170 -7.98 -14.66 15.47
N LEU A 171 -8.18 -15.94 15.14
CA LEU A 171 -9.00 -16.32 13.98
C LEU A 171 -10.47 -15.92 14.16
N ALA A 172 -11.03 -16.04 15.38
CA ALA A 172 -12.37 -15.60 15.68
C ALA A 172 -12.53 -14.06 15.55
N GLU A 173 -11.52 -13.29 15.97
CA GLU A 173 -11.50 -11.83 15.81
C GLU A 173 -11.44 -11.43 14.32
N ILE A 174 -10.58 -12.07 13.53
CA ILE A 174 -10.52 -11.86 12.08
C ILE A 174 -11.87 -12.17 11.43
N TRP A 175 -12.50 -13.28 11.82
CA TRP A 175 -13.83 -13.67 11.32
C TRP A 175 -14.90 -12.65 11.69
N ALA A 176 -14.87 -12.12 12.90
CA ALA A 176 -15.83 -11.14 13.38
C ALA A 176 -15.72 -9.76 12.71
N ALA A 177 -14.53 -9.43 12.20
CA ALA A 177 -14.27 -8.18 11.48
C ALA A 177 -14.81 -8.19 10.03
N GLY A 178 -15.19 -9.35 9.48
CA GLY A 178 -15.74 -9.55 8.14
C GLY A 178 -15.03 -10.59 7.34
#